data_93dc1f46c3c4bc664133280e083bd962
#
_entry.id   93dc1f46c3c4bc664133280e083bd962
#
_cell.length_a   1.000
_cell.length_b   1.000
_cell.length_c   1.000
_cell.angle_alpha   90.00
_cell.angle_beta   90.00
_cell.angle_gamma   90.00
#
_symmetry.space_group_name_H-M   'P 1'
#
loop_
_entity.id
_entity.type
_entity.pdbx_description
1 polymer ?
#
loop_
_entity_poly.entity_id
_entity_poly.type
_entity_poly.pdbx_seq_one_letter_code
_entity_poly.pdbx_strand_id
1 'polypeptide(L)'
;TVVPSSAPWVRIPLPPPFIIIMNKNLDDIFKEVPPFLEIFGFKGASIAEDKNSFTCIFNPSTDLTHSNGTIVQGGFVSGMLDSAMAQFIIFLSEGKRLPLTLDMTTTFLLPCEPNKEIEAVSTIIKNGKSIVFTEAKLFQEGKLIALASASNKIINLD
;
A
#
# COMPACT_ATOMS: atom_id res chain seq x y z
N THR A 1 27.64 2.67 32.61
CA THR A 1 26.18 2.43 32.76
C THR A 1 25.69 1.86 31.46
N VAL A 2 25.46 0.54 31.42
CA VAL A 2 24.96 -0.19 30.25
C VAL A 2 23.46 0.04 30.21
N VAL A 3 22.96 0.65 29.14
CA VAL A 3 21.52 0.77 28.89
C VAL A 3 21.03 -0.59 28.42
N PRO A 4 20.01 -1.21 29.04
CA PRO A 4 19.48 -2.49 28.60
C PRO A 4 18.80 -2.34 27.22
N SER A 5 19.19 -3.17 26.26
CA SER A 5 18.66 -3.21 24.89
C SER A 5 17.33 -3.97 24.79
N SER A 6 16.36 -3.63 25.63
CA SER A 6 15.01 -4.20 25.52
C SER A 6 13.97 -3.15 25.90
N ALA A 7 13.64 -2.29 24.94
CA ALA A 7 12.44 -1.49 25.05
C ALA A 7 11.23 -2.36 24.68
N PRO A 8 10.26 -2.59 25.62
CA PRO A 8 9.18 -3.57 25.41
C PRO A 8 8.01 -3.05 24.58
N TRP A 9 8.11 -2.00 23.82
CA TRP A 9 6.93 -1.29 23.40
C TRP A 9 6.76 -0.99 21.93
N VAL A 10 7.38 -1.72 21.05
CA VAL A 10 6.91 -1.79 19.67
C VAL A 10 7.08 -3.21 19.17
N ARG A 11 6.21 -4.12 19.61
CA ARG A 11 5.90 -5.28 18.78
C ARG A 11 4.93 -4.80 17.72
N ILE A 12 5.47 -4.36 16.58
CA ILE A 12 4.70 -4.29 15.34
C ILE A 12 4.31 -5.74 15.05
N PRO A 13 3.02 -6.11 15.02
CA PRO A 13 2.64 -7.45 14.63
C PRO A 13 3.24 -7.69 13.24
N LEU A 14 3.98 -8.77 13.06
CA LEU A 14 4.33 -9.24 11.72
C LEU A 14 3.02 -9.44 10.96
N PRO A 15 2.95 -9.03 9.69
CA PRO A 15 1.78 -9.34 8.88
C PRO A 15 1.55 -10.84 8.94
N PRO A 16 0.28 -11.31 8.96
CA PRO A 16 -0.01 -12.74 8.95
C PRO A 16 0.67 -13.39 7.75
N PRO A 17 1.08 -14.67 7.85
CA PRO A 17 1.72 -15.37 6.75
C PRO A 17 0.80 -15.32 5.52
N PHE A 18 1.31 -14.77 4.43
CA PHE A 18 0.58 -14.61 3.18
C PHE A 18 0.23 -15.98 2.60
N ILE A 19 -1.03 -16.37 2.70
CA ILE A 19 -1.60 -17.34 1.78
C ILE A 19 -1.99 -16.53 0.56
N ILE A 20 -1.22 -16.65 -0.53
CA ILE A 20 -1.58 -16.09 -1.84
C ILE A 20 -2.83 -16.86 -2.30
N ILE A 21 -3.99 -16.36 -1.91
CA ILE A 21 -5.23 -16.77 -2.56
C ILE A 21 -5.29 -15.93 -3.84
N MET A 22 -4.84 -16.50 -4.96
CA MET A 22 -5.18 -16.00 -6.29
C MET A 22 -6.69 -16.09 -6.44
N ASN A 23 -7.37 -15.05 -5.99
CA ASN A 23 -8.82 -14.98 -6.07
C ASN A 23 -9.17 -14.57 -7.49
N LYS A 24 -9.94 -15.39 -8.23
CA LYS A 24 -10.39 -15.12 -9.61
C LYS A 24 -10.93 -13.71 -9.82
N ASN A 25 -11.44 -13.07 -8.76
CA ASN A 25 -11.96 -11.70 -8.80
C ASN A 25 -10.86 -10.61 -8.87
N LEU A 26 -9.64 -10.90 -8.39
CA LEU A 26 -8.51 -9.97 -8.48
C LEU A 26 -7.94 -9.93 -9.89
N ASP A 27 -7.78 -11.11 -10.52
CA ASP A 27 -7.31 -11.20 -11.92
C ASP A 27 -8.26 -10.48 -12.88
N ASP A 28 -9.56 -10.48 -12.59
CA ASP A 28 -10.55 -9.78 -13.40
C ASP A 28 -10.47 -8.24 -13.26
N ILE A 29 -10.17 -7.73 -12.07
CA ILE A 29 -10.02 -6.29 -11.81
C ILE A 29 -8.69 -5.75 -12.38
N PHE A 30 -7.63 -6.56 -12.36
CA PHE A 30 -6.30 -6.20 -12.85
C PHE A 30 -5.98 -6.78 -14.24
N LYS A 31 -6.98 -7.14 -15.05
CA LYS A 31 -6.78 -7.58 -16.46
C LYS A 31 -5.98 -6.58 -17.26
N GLU A 32 -6.20 -5.31 -17.03
CA GLU A 32 -5.40 -4.21 -17.58
C GLU A 32 -4.86 -3.38 -16.43
N VAL A 33 -3.57 -3.53 -16.17
CA VAL A 33 -2.90 -2.73 -15.13
C VAL A 33 -2.86 -1.27 -15.59
N PRO A 34 -3.41 -0.32 -14.82
CA PRO A 34 -3.32 1.09 -15.18
C PRO A 34 -1.87 1.54 -15.35
N PRO A 35 -1.54 2.37 -16.36
CA PRO A 35 -0.17 2.77 -16.66
C PRO A 35 0.61 3.35 -15.46
N PHE A 36 -0.06 4.07 -14.56
CA PHE A 36 0.58 4.61 -13.36
C PHE A 36 1.04 3.53 -12.38
N LEU A 37 0.33 2.41 -12.28
CA LEU A 37 0.76 1.26 -11.48
C LEU A 37 1.96 0.54 -12.10
N GLU A 38 2.02 0.47 -13.43
CA GLU A 38 3.17 -0.07 -14.15
C GLU A 38 4.45 0.73 -13.85
N ILE A 39 4.34 2.07 -13.80
CA ILE A 39 5.44 2.96 -13.43
C ILE A 39 6.00 2.59 -12.05
N PHE A 40 5.15 2.26 -11.09
CA PHE A 40 5.58 1.83 -9.75
C PHE A 40 6.16 0.41 -9.70
N GLY A 41 6.13 -0.32 -10.81
CA GLY A 41 6.55 -1.71 -10.87
C GLY A 41 5.57 -2.66 -10.21
N PHE A 42 4.27 -2.43 -10.37
CA PHE A 42 3.20 -3.27 -9.83
C PHE A 42 3.33 -4.71 -10.31
N LYS A 43 3.22 -5.66 -9.37
CA LYS A 43 3.33 -7.11 -9.62
C LYS A 43 2.05 -7.87 -9.34
N GLY A 44 1.15 -7.30 -8.56
CA GLY A 44 -0.10 -7.95 -8.19
C GLY A 44 -0.67 -7.41 -6.89
N ALA A 45 -1.80 -7.98 -6.52
CA ALA A 45 -2.46 -7.65 -5.26
C ALA A 45 -3.07 -8.90 -4.62
N SER A 46 -3.31 -8.84 -3.33
CA SER A 46 -4.00 -9.88 -2.56
C SER A 46 -4.93 -9.26 -1.53
N ILE A 47 -5.95 -10.02 -1.14
CA ILE A 47 -6.89 -9.66 -0.08
C ILE A 47 -6.76 -10.67 1.05
N ALA A 48 -6.80 -10.21 2.30
CA ALA A 48 -6.86 -11.10 3.46
C ALA A 48 -8.20 -11.88 3.48
N GLU A 49 -8.21 -13.07 4.08
CA GLU A 49 -9.41 -13.92 4.14
C GLU A 49 -10.62 -13.23 4.79
N ASP A 50 -10.36 -12.43 5.82
CA ASP A 50 -11.37 -11.63 6.52
C ASP A 50 -11.76 -10.34 5.80
N LYS A 51 -11.14 -10.07 4.63
CA LYS A 51 -11.30 -8.85 3.81
C LYS A 51 -11.01 -7.53 4.54
N ASN A 52 -10.26 -7.58 5.63
CA ASN A 52 -9.94 -6.39 6.44
C ASN A 52 -8.67 -5.67 5.96
N SER A 53 -7.84 -6.34 5.15
CA SER A 53 -6.65 -5.73 4.55
C SER A 53 -6.46 -6.15 3.09
N PHE A 54 -5.84 -5.25 2.33
CA PHE A 54 -5.51 -5.43 0.93
C PHE A 54 -4.05 -5.07 0.70
N THR A 55 -3.32 -5.95 0.03
CA THR A 55 -1.89 -5.77 -0.20
C THR A 55 -1.64 -5.60 -1.69
N CYS A 56 -0.96 -4.51 -2.06
CA CYS A 56 -0.36 -4.33 -3.37
C CYS A 56 1.13 -4.67 -3.29
N ILE A 57 1.62 -5.40 -4.28
CA ILE A 57 3.03 -5.77 -4.42
C ILE A 57 3.65 -4.95 -5.54
N PHE A 58 4.78 -4.31 -5.25
CA PHE A 58 5.53 -3.49 -6.20
C PHE A 58 7.00 -3.92 -6.24
N ASN A 59 7.67 -3.64 -7.34
CA ASN A 59 9.11 -3.76 -7.48
C ASN A 59 9.64 -2.52 -8.22
N PRO A 60 9.87 -1.40 -7.51
CA PRO A 60 10.24 -0.14 -8.11
C PRO A 60 11.62 -0.22 -8.76
N SER A 61 11.74 0.29 -9.98
CA SER A 61 13.02 0.34 -10.70
C SER A 61 13.93 1.47 -10.16
N THR A 62 15.16 1.48 -10.62
CA THR A 62 16.12 2.57 -10.36
C THR A 62 15.67 3.91 -10.94
N ASP A 63 14.76 3.92 -11.92
CA ASP A 63 14.23 5.17 -12.49
C ASP A 63 13.40 5.98 -11.50
N LEU A 64 12.91 5.32 -10.44
CA LEU A 64 12.14 5.95 -9.36
C LEU A 64 13.00 6.44 -8.19
N THR A 65 14.32 6.42 -8.33
CA THR A 65 15.25 6.78 -7.25
C THR A 65 15.65 8.26 -7.30
N HIS A 66 16.25 8.72 -6.21
CA HIS A 66 17.04 9.95 -6.21
C HIS A 66 18.21 9.83 -7.19
N SER A 67 18.85 10.94 -7.49
CA SER A 67 19.98 11.04 -8.45
C SER A 67 21.15 10.09 -8.19
N ASN A 68 21.26 9.54 -6.98
CA ASN A 68 22.29 8.54 -6.61
C ASN A 68 21.92 7.09 -6.97
N GLY A 69 20.70 6.81 -7.43
CA GLY A 69 20.25 5.49 -7.85
C GLY A 69 20.05 4.46 -6.72
N THR A 70 20.13 4.85 -5.46
CA THR A 70 20.15 3.90 -4.32
C THR A 70 18.89 3.87 -3.48
N ILE A 71 18.09 4.94 -3.50
CA ILE A 71 16.91 5.10 -2.65
C ILE A 71 15.74 5.58 -3.51
N VAL A 72 14.61 4.89 -3.44
CA VAL A 72 13.36 5.30 -4.08
C VAL A 72 12.90 6.63 -3.50
N GLN A 73 12.58 7.57 -4.37
CA GLN A 73 12.16 8.92 -3.97
C GLN A 73 10.81 8.87 -3.25
N GLY A 74 10.69 9.67 -2.16
CA GLY A 74 9.55 9.59 -1.24
C GLY A 74 8.18 9.86 -1.89
N GLY A 75 8.13 10.66 -2.96
CA GLY A 75 6.89 10.87 -3.72
C GLY A 75 6.37 9.58 -4.38
N PHE A 76 7.26 8.73 -4.89
CA PHE A 76 6.87 7.43 -5.44
C PHE A 76 6.45 6.46 -4.34
N VAL A 77 7.13 6.45 -3.20
CA VAL A 77 6.73 5.67 -2.02
C VAL A 77 5.32 6.09 -1.56
N SER A 78 5.04 7.39 -1.50
CA SER A 78 3.71 7.91 -1.17
C SER A 78 2.68 7.49 -2.21
N GLY A 79 3.02 7.54 -3.51
CA GLY A 79 2.14 7.10 -4.60
C GLY A 79 1.77 5.61 -4.52
N MET A 80 2.70 4.75 -4.11
CA MET A 80 2.41 3.32 -3.90
C MET A 80 1.47 3.09 -2.72
N LEU A 81 1.63 3.83 -1.61
CA LEU A 81 0.73 3.79 -0.47
C LEU A 81 -0.67 4.30 -0.83
N ASP A 82 -0.76 5.43 -1.54
CA ASP A 82 -2.02 5.98 -2.04
C ASP A 82 -2.74 4.99 -2.96
N SER A 83 -2.00 4.41 -3.91
CA SER A 83 -2.51 3.40 -4.83
C SER A 83 -3.10 2.19 -4.09
N ALA A 84 -2.41 1.65 -3.09
CA ALA A 84 -2.89 0.51 -2.33
C ALA A 84 -4.19 0.83 -1.58
N MET A 85 -4.31 2.03 -0.99
CA MET A 85 -5.53 2.49 -0.32
C MET A 85 -6.68 2.67 -1.30
N ALA A 86 -6.42 3.27 -2.47
CA ALA A 86 -7.43 3.47 -3.50
C ALA A 86 -7.92 2.15 -4.10
N GLN A 87 -7.00 1.24 -4.45
CA GLN A 87 -7.33 -0.07 -5.01
C GLN A 87 -8.16 -0.92 -4.05
N PHE A 88 -7.94 -0.81 -2.74
CA PHE A 88 -8.75 -1.51 -1.76
C PHE A 88 -10.22 -1.04 -1.78
N ILE A 89 -10.48 0.25 -1.88
CA ILE A 89 -11.84 0.80 -1.99
C ILE A 89 -12.51 0.34 -3.29
N ILE A 90 -11.78 0.38 -4.41
CA ILE A 90 -12.26 -0.07 -5.73
C ILE A 90 -12.60 -1.56 -5.67
N PHE A 91 -11.71 -2.38 -5.12
CA PHE A 91 -11.91 -3.82 -4.97
C PHE A 91 -13.16 -4.15 -4.16
N LEU A 92 -13.30 -3.58 -2.95
CA LEU A 92 -14.45 -3.85 -2.07
C LEU A 92 -15.79 -3.42 -2.65
N SER A 93 -15.77 -2.46 -3.57
CA SER A 93 -16.98 -1.98 -4.26
C SER A 93 -17.23 -2.64 -5.60
N GLU A 94 -16.43 -3.64 -5.98
CA GLU A 94 -16.49 -4.28 -7.30
C GLU A 94 -16.41 -3.26 -8.45
N GLY A 95 -15.54 -2.24 -8.28
CA GLY A 95 -15.35 -1.18 -9.27
C GLY A 95 -16.41 -0.07 -9.27
N LYS A 96 -17.43 -0.13 -8.39
CA LYS A 96 -18.54 0.83 -8.39
C LYS A 96 -18.24 2.14 -7.66
N ARG A 97 -17.11 2.22 -6.95
CA ARG A 97 -16.72 3.41 -6.18
C ARG A 97 -15.31 3.82 -6.56
N LEU A 98 -15.18 5.04 -7.09
CA LEU A 98 -13.89 5.65 -7.39
C LEU A 98 -13.48 6.58 -6.25
N PRO A 99 -12.38 6.29 -5.53
CA PRO A 99 -11.83 7.18 -4.53
C PRO A 99 -11.02 8.31 -5.17
N LEU A 100 -11.20 9.52 -4.67
CA LEU A 100 -10.35 10.68 -4.96
C LEU A 100 -9.72 11.13 -3.65
N THR A 101 -8.41 11.05 -3.54
CA THR A 101 -7.66 11.41 -2.34
C THR A 101 -7.77 12.91 -2.09
N LEU A 102 -8.32 13.29 -0.93
CA LEU A 102 -8.47 14.69 -0.51
C LEU A 102 -7.27 15.16 0.30
N ASP A 103 -6.79 14.29 1.17
CA ASP A 103 -5.67 14.54 2.05
C ASP A 103 -4.95 13.23 2.32
N MET A 104 -3.63 13.29 2.40
CA MET A 104 -2.78 12.15 2.78
C MET A 104 -1.56 12.65 3.55
N THR A 105 -1.32 12.01 4.67
CA THR A 105 -0.09 12.18 5.46
C THR A 105 0.76 10.93 5.36
N THR A 106 2.02 11.10 4.97
CA THR A 106 3.00 10.00 4.89
C THR A 106 4.15 10.23 5.87
N THR A 107 4.52 9.19 6.61
CA THR A 107 5.71 9.16 7.47
C THR A 107 6.69 8.14 6.92
N PHE A 108 7.91 8.57 6.63
CA PHE A 108 9.01 7.73 6.16
C PHE A 108 9.88 7.34 7.35
N LEU A 109 10.16 6.06 7.52
CA LEU A 109 10.88 5.50 8.66
C LEU A 109 12.25 4.97 8.26
N LEU A 110 12.33 4.32 7.09
CA LEU A 110 13.55 3.73 6.55
C LEU A 110 13.67 4.01 5.06
N PRO A 111 14.88 3.97 4.47
CA PRO A 111 15.06 4.03 3.03
C PRO A 111 14.35 2.87 2.32
N CYS A 112 13.70 3.16 1.20
CA CYS A 112 13.16 2.15 0.28
C CYS A 112 14.19 1.88 -0.82
N GLU A 113 14.62 0.64 -0.97
CA GLU A 113 15.62 0.26 -1.97
C GLU A 113 14.95 -0.13 -3.29
N PRO A 114 15.52 0.29 -4.45
CA PRO A 114 15.00 -0.12 -5.76
C PRO A 114 15.33 -1.59 -6.07
N ASN A 115 14.62 -2.17 -7.05
CA ASN A 115 14.78 -3.54 -7.53
C ASN A 115 14.60 -4.63 -6.45
N LYS A 116 13.89 -4.28 -5.40
CA LYS A 116 13.45 -5.20 -4.35
C LYS A 116 11.94 -5.11 -4.20
N GLU A 117 11.32 -6.25 -3.95
CA GLU A 117 9.89 -6.33 -3.72
C GLU A 117 9.50 -5.57 -2.45
N ILE A 118 8.38 -4.89 -2.53
CA ILE A 118 7.75 -4.18 -1.44
C ILE A 118 6.25 -4.49 -1.40
N GLU A 119 5.72 -4.49 -0.20
CA GLU A 119 4.33 -4.75 0.09
C GLU A 119 3.68 -3.51 0.69
N ALA A 120 2.66 -2.97 0.03
CA ALA A 120 1.83 -1.90 0.55
C ALA A 120 0.51 -2.49 1.07
N VAL A 121 0.41 -2.63 2.39
CA VAL A 121 -0.74 -3.22 3.09
C VAL A 121 -1.67 -2.12 3.53
N SER A 122 -2.88 -2.07 2.98
CA SER A 122 -3.90 -1.07 3.28
C SER A 122 -5.07 -1.64 4.08
N THR A 123 -5.65 -0.79 4.93
CA THR A 123 -6.86 -1.06 5.72
C THR A 123 -7.83 0.12 5.63
N ILE A 124 -9.13 -0.16 5.84
CA ILE A 124 -10.15 0.89 5.90
C ILE A 124 -10.48 1.17 7.36
N ILE A 125 -10.19 2.40 7.81
CA ILE A 125 -10.48 2.87 9.16
C ILE A 125 -11.98 3.14 9.31
N LYS A 126 -12.57 3.81 8.29
CA LYS A 126 -13.99 4.14 8.26
C LYS A 126 -14.51 4.16 6.83
N ASN A 127 -15.50 3.32 6.55
CA ASN A 127 -16.15 3.24 5.25
C ASN A 127 -17.45 4.06 5.22
N GLY A 128 -17.32 5.36 4.94
CA GLY A 128 -18.46 6.26 4.82
C GLY A 128 -19.08 6.26 3.42
N LYS A 129 -20.30 6.81 3.31
CA LYS A 129 -21.00 6.94 2.03
C LYS A 129 -20.31 7.89 1.06
N SER A 130 -19.81 9.02 1.56
CA SER A 130 -19.19 10.09 0.76
C SER A 130 -17.70 10.23 0.99
N ILE A 131 -17.22 9.85 2.18
CA ILE A 131 -15.80 9.90 2.56
C ILE A 131 -15.41 8.55 3.16
N VAL A 132 -14.28 8.02 2.70
CA VAL A 132 -13.63 6.83 3.26
C VAL A 132 -12.29 7.23 3.84
N PHE A 133 -12.01 6.77 5.06
CA PHE A 133 -10.72 6.96 5.74
C PHE A 133 -9.95 5.65 5.67
N THR A 134 -8.71 5.75 5.23
CA THR A 134 -7.81 4.60 5.00
C THR A 134 -6.47 4.82 5.67
N GLU A 135 -5.76 3.74 5.93
CA GLU A 135 -4.33 3.74 6.25
C GLU A 135 -3.61 2.68 5.44
N ALA A 136 -2.32 2.87 5.23
CA ALA A 136 -1.46 1.88 4.60
C ALA A 136 -0.07 1.87 5.24
N LYS A 137 0.57 0.69 5.21
CA LYS A 137 1.93 0.45 5.65
C LYS A 137 2.72 -0.19 4.53
N LEU A 138 3.92 0.31 4.29
CA LEU A 138 4.81 -0.21 3.26
C LEU A 138 5.95 -0.97 3.91
N PHE A 139 6.10 -2.22 3.51
CA PHE A 139 7.13 -3.12 4.01
C PHE A 139 8.11 -3.52 2.91
N GLN A 140 9.37 -3.68 3.27
CA GLN A 140 10.41 -4.25 2.43
C GLN A 140 11.27 -5.20 3.27
N GLU A 141 11.42 -6.44 2.82
CA GLU A 141 12.17 -7.48 3.58
C GLU A 141 11.68 -7.61 5.04
N GLY A 142 10.36 -7.50 5.25
CA GLY A 142 9.72 -7.56 6.57
C GLY A 142 9.92 -6.33 7.47
N LYS A 143 10.61 -5.29 6.99
CA LYS A 143 10.82 -4.02 7.72
C LYS A 143 9.78 -2.98 7.32
N LEU A 144 9.23 -2.27 8.28
CA LEU A 144 8.33 -1.14 8.01
C LEU A 144 9.13 0.06 7.49
N ILE A 145 8.90 0.41 6.23
CA ILE A 145 9.60 1.48 5.51
C ILE A 145 8.87 2.81 5.65
N ALA A 146 7.55 2.79 5.46
CA ALA A 146 6.71 3.98 5.53
C ALA A 146 5.29 3.62 5.94
N LEU A 147 4.55 4.61 6.40
CA LEU A 147 3.12 4.49 6.68
C LEU A 147 2.40 5.76 6.23
N ALA A 148 1.12 5.62 5.87
CA ALA A 148 0.29 6.74 5.47
C ALA A 148 -1.14 6.57 6.00
N SER A 149 -1.83 7.71 6.15
CA SER A 149 -3.27 7.77 6.34
C SER A 149 -3.86 8.74 5.34
N ALA A 150 -5.07 8.45 4.85
CA ALA A 150 -5.73 9.28 3.87
C ALA A 150 -7.24 9.40 4.10
N SER A 151 -7.81 10.52 3.64
CA SER A 151 -9.23 10.71 3.44
C SER A 151 -9.55 10.75 1.96
N ASN A 152 -10.57 10.00 1.55
CA ASN A 152 -10.92 9.81 0.14
C ASN A 152 -12.37 10.21 -0.10
N LYS A 153 -12.61 11.15 -1.01
CA LYS A 153 -13.94 11.44 -1.55
C LYS A 153 -14.36 10.30 -2.47
N ILE A 154 -15.57 9.83 -2.30
CA ILE A 154 -16.11 8.77 -3.14
C ILE A 154 -16.98 9.35 -4.26
N ILE A 155 -16.67 8.91 -5.48
CA ILE A 155 -17.52 9.06 -6.65
C ILE A 155 -18.15 7.68 -6.92
N ASN A 156 -19.49 7.61 -6.92
CA ASN A 156 -20.18 6.39 -7.32
C ASN A 156 -20.23 6.36 -8.85
N LEU A 157 -19.87 5.21 -9.41
CA LEU A 157 -19.98 4.94 -10.84
C LEU A 157 -21.29 4.15 -11.05
N ASP A 158 -22.11 4.63 -12.00
CA ASP A 158 -23.39 4.01 -12.34
C ASP A 158 -23.21 2.68 -13.11
#